data_4ada77d10940966c14bc312b8dee15e7
#
_entry.id   4ada77d10940966c14bc312b8dee15e7
#
_cell.length_a   1.000
_cell.length_b   1.000
_cell.length_c   1.000
_cell.angle_alpha   90.00
_cell.angle_beta   90.00
_cell.angle_gamma   90.00
#
_symmetry.space_group_name_H-M   'P 1'
#
loop_
_entity.id
_entity.type
_entity.pdbx_description
1 polymer ?
#
loop_
_entity_poly.entity_id
_entity_poly.type
_entity_poly.pdbx_seq_one_letter_code
_entity_poly.pdbx_strand_id
1 'polypeptide(L)'
;MLAPFFFADVKRRKMRKIVVASIKGGVGKTTVSYSLTRSLNRLGFRVGYLDADITAPTGSEAFGLEKPPDWKLDAAADGGKGVIVPHDVDGIQFITLASHFGQAPAVLWKEEGKIDAARQLLQGVVAWADLDWLVLDTPPSSSGEMQALYDYITDLHGVVLVFQPTDMAAADLLRTLDFLKFKKVPILGLITNMAYALSPLGERFWPFLSPEVDLEQICKEFGITLLGEIPLTPDRKFIEHAFDQIASRLDEVKPVILKEDIAKRLFREGKRKLLKAAARRLSHAQQK
;
A
#
# COMPACT_ATOMS: atom_id res chain seq x y z
N MET A 1 0.65 37.26 -36.22
CA MET A 1 0.94 35.87 -36.63
C MET A 1 1.29 35.12 -35.35
N LEU A 2 0.31 34.47 -34.72
CA LEU A 2 0.49 33.67 -33.51
C LEU A 2 0.86 32.26 -33.93
N ALA A 3 2.03 31.81 -33.48
CA ALA A 3 2.50 30.44 -33.73
C ALA A 3 1.54 29.42 -33.07
N PRO A 4 1.22 28.29 -33.76
CA PRO A 4 0.41 27.25 -33.14
C PRO A 4 1.22 26.56 -32.04
N PHE A 5 0.68 26.59 -30.82
CA PHE A 5 1.16 25.72 -29.77
C PHE A 5 0.97 24.25 -30.22
N PHE A 6 2.07 23.61 -30.54
CA PHE A 6 2.13 22.16 -30.70
C PHE A 6 1.81 21.55 -29.33
N PHE A 7 0.58 21.09 -29.13
CA PHE A 7 0.28 20.07 -28.14
C PHE A 7 1.00 18.82 -28.61
N ALA A 8 2.18 18.58 -28.03
CA ALA A 8 2.84 17.30 -28.15
C ALA A 8 1.81 16.24 -27.70
N ASP A 9 1.64 15.25 -28.56
CA ASP A 9 0.79 14.07 -28.34
C ASP A 9 1.34 13.33 -27.09
N VAL A 10 0.88 13.74 -25.90
CA VAL A 10 1.22 13.07 -24.63
C VAL A 10 0.54 11.72 -24.70
N LYS A 11 1.26 10.68 -25.12
CA LYS A 11 0.81 9.30 -25.02
C LYS A 11 0.20 9.15 -23.62
N ARG A 12 -1.12 9.00 -23.53
CA ARG A 12 -1.81 8.76 -22.27
C ARG A 12 -1.16 7.58 -21.58
N ARG A 13 -0.47 7.83 -20.48
CA ARG A 13 0.11 6.76 -19.65
C ARG A 13 -1.04 5.96 -19.07
N LYS A 14 -0.99 4.64 -19.16
CA LYS A 14 -1.96 3.77 -18.49
C LYS A 14 -1.88 4.01 -16.98
N MET A 15 -3.01 4.22 -16.33
CA MET A 15 -3.11 4.37 -14.87
C MET A 15 -2.37 3.22 -14.16
N ARG A 16 -1.46 3.56 -13.25
CA ARG A 16 -0.72 2.60 -12.43
C ARG A 16 -1.40 2.41 -11.08
N LYS A 17 -1.86 1.21 -10.84
CA LYS A 17 -2.49 0.83 -9.56
C LYS A 17 -1.43 0.27 -8.64
N ILE A 18 -1.29 0.86 -7.46
CA ILE A 18 -0.39 0.36 -6.41
C ILE A 18 -1.18 0.02 -5.16
N VAL A 19 -0.86 -1.10 -4.56
CA VAL A 19 -1.40 -1.55 -3.28
C VAL A 19 -0.38 -1.29 -2.19
N VAL A 20 -0.78 -0.64 -1.12
CA VAL A 20 0.03 -0.51 0.10
C VAL A 20 -0.39 -1.60 1.08
N ALA A 21 0.52 -2.50 1.40
CA ALA A 21 0.22 -3.71 2.15
C ALA A 21 1.21 -3.97 3.29
N SER A 22 0.72 -4.62 4.35
CA SER A 22 1.55 -5.19 5.42
C SER A 22 0.83 -6.38 6.04
N ILE A 23 1.54 -7.36 6.58
CA ILE A 23 0.89 -8.45 7.32
C ILE A 23 0.39 -7.97 8.68
N LYS A 24 1.18 -7.16 9.37
CA LYS A 24 0.88 -6.72 10.73
C LYS A 24 0.02 -5.47 10.73
N GLY A 25 -1.01 -5.43 11.57
CA GLY A 25 -1.73 -4.20 11.89
C GLY A 25 -0.85 -3.21 12.66
N GLY A 26 -1.14 -1.92 12.54
CA GLY A 26 -0.46 -0.87 13.31
C GLY A 26 0.92 -0.46 12.81
N VAL A 27 1.41 -0.98 11.67
CA VAL A 27 2.70 -0.55 11.10
C VAL A 27 2.63 0.76 10.30
N GLY A 28 1.44 1.39 10.23
CA GLY A 28 1.24 2.67 9.57
C GLY A 28 0.94 2.57 8.07
N LYS A 29 0.25 1.53 7.60
CA LYS A 29 -0.17 1.42 6.18
C LYS A 29 -0.88 2.67 5.68
N THR A 30 -1.97 3.07 6.35
CA THR A 30 -2.76 4.26 6.00
C THR A 30 -1.90 5.53 6.00
N THR A 31 -0.99 5.68 6.96
CA THR A 31 -0.06 6.82 6.97
C THR A 31 0.86 6.80 5.75
N VAL A 32 1.36 5.62 5.38
CA VAL A 32 2.23 5.46 4.21
C VAL A 32 1.44 5.68 2.92
N SER A 33 0.26 5.09 2.75
CA SER A 33 -0.57 5.26 1.56
C SER A 33 -1.03 6.71 1.38
N TYR A 34 -1.47 7.36 2.45
CA TYR A 34 -1.81 8.78 2.45
C TYR A 34 -0.60 9.65 2.06
N SER A 35 0.53 9.48 2.75
CA SER A 35 1.72 10.31 2.52
C SER A 35 2.28 10.13 1.12
N LEU A 36 2.29 8.90 0.60
CA LEU A 36 2.71 8.60 -0.76
C LEU A 36 1.77 9.25 -1.80
N THR A 37 0.46 9.19 -1.56
CA THR A 37 -0.56 9.85 -2.39
C THR A 37 -0.35 11.36 -2.44
N ARG A 38 -0.16 11.99 -1.27
CA ARG A 38 0.11 13.43 -1.17
C ARG A 38 1.40 13.83 -1.89
N SER A 39 2.44 13.02 -1.75
CA SER A 39 3.73 13.28 -2.41
C SER A 39 3.65 13.14 -3.92
N LEU A 40 2.99 12.12 -4.44
CA LEU A 40 2.73 11.98 -5.87
C LEU A 40 1.93 13.17 -6.41
N ASN A 41 0.92 13.64 -5.68
CA ASN A 41 0.14 14.82 -6.07
C ASN A 41 1.00 16.10 -6.07
N ARG A 42 1.85 16.32 -5.04
CA ARG A 42 2.78 17.46 -5.01
C ARG A 42 3.79 17.44 -6.16
N LEU A 43 4.15 16.27 -6.65
CA LEU A 43 5.02 16.12 -7.82
C LEU A 43 4.29 16.33 -9.16
N GLY A 44 3.00 16.69 -9.12
CA GLY A 44 2.19 17.03 -10.29
C GLY A 44 1.52 15.84 -10.97
N PHE A 45 1.55 14.64 -10.37
CA PHE A 45 0.78 13.51 -10.88
C PHE A 45 -0.71 13.64 -10.50
N ARG A 46 -1.58 13.16 -11.38
CA ARG A 46 -3.02 13.00 -11.12
C ARG A 46 -3.22 11.71 -10.33
N VAL A 47 -3.69 11.82 -9.10
CA VAL A 47 -3.70 10.71 -8.16
C VAL A 47 -5.10 10.42 -7.66
N GLY A 48 -5.45 9.12 -7.64
CA GLY A 48 -6.60 8.60 -6.92
C GLY A 48 -6.16 7.86 -5.65
N TYR A 49 -7.01 7.91 -4.64
CA TYR A 49 -6.88 7.17 -3.40
C TYR A 49 -8.14 6.35 -3.14
N LEU A 50 -7.95 5.05 -2.96
CA LEU A 50 -9.02 4.14 -2.58
C LEU A 50 -8.72 3.54 -1.21
N ASP A 51 -9.51 3.92 -0.19
CA ASP A 51 -9.51 3.27 1.11
C ASP A 51 -10.37 1.99 1.02
N ALA A 52 -9.70 0.86 0.96
CA ALA A 52 -10.31 -0.47 0.89
C ALA A 52 -10.34 -1.19 2.25
N ASP A 53 -9.93 -0.54 3.36
CA ASP A 53 -10.07 -1.10 4.70
C ASP A 53 -11.48 -0.83 5.24
N ILE A 54 -12.34 -1.84 5.12
CA ILE A 54 -13.72 -1.75 5.58
C ILE A 54 -13.80 -1.85 7.11
N THR A 55 -12.89 -2.60 7.71
CA THR A 55 -12.95 -2.96 9.13
C THR A 55 -12.51 -1.81 10.03
N ALA A 56 -11.48 -1.09 9.59
CA ALA A 56 -10.94 0.07 10.31
C ALA A 56 -10.58 1.18 9.30
N PRO A 57 -11.60 1.80 8.65
CA PRO A 57 -11.36 2.82 7.64
C PRO A 57 -10.80 4.07 8.28
N THR A 58 -9.53 4.32 8.09
CA THR A 58 -8.81 5.50 8.62
C THR A 58 -8.40 6.48 7.53
N GLY A 59 -8.72 6.16 6.26
CA GLY A 59 -8.40 7.02 5.13
C GLY A 59 -9.04 8.41 5.25
N SER A 60 -10.32 8.49 5.60
CA SER A 60 -11.02 9.76 5.77
C SER A 60 -10.35 10.66 6.81
N GLU A 61 -9.99 10.10 7.97
CA GLU A 61 -9.30 10.83 9.03
C GLU A 61 -7.91 11.30 8.58
N ALA A 62 -7.17 10.46 7.85
CA ALA A 62 -5.87 10.82 7.31
C ALA A 62 -5.95 12.03 6.36
N PHE A 63 -7.04 12.13 5.58
CA PHE A 63 -7.31 13.28 4.71
C PHE A 63 -7.97 14.46 5.43
N GLY A 64 -8.16 14.42 6.75
CA GLY A 64 -8.75 15.50 7.54
C GLY A 64 -10.26 15.63 7.36
N LEU A 65 -10.94 14.60 6.90
CA LEU A 65 -12.39 14.56 6.76
C LEU A 65 -13.01 14.12 8.09
N GLU A 66 -14.01 14.85 8.59
CA GLU A 66 -14.70 14.52 9.86
C GLU A 66 -15.43 13.18 9.80
N LYS A 67 -15.87 12.79 8.61
CA LYS A 67 -16.55 11.52 8.35
C LYS A 67 -16.31 11.07 6.92
N PRO A 68 -16.47 9.76 6.61
CA PRO A 68 -16.48 9.29 5.24
C PRO A 68 -17.51 10.07 4.41
N PRO A 69 -17.13 10.63 3.25
CA PRO A 69 -18.06 11.35 2.40
C PRO A 69 -19.04 10.37 1.73
N ASP A 70 -20.31 10.71 1.64
CA ASP A 70 -21.32 9.89 0.96
C ASP A 70 -20.95 9.71 -0.50
N TRP A 71 -21.21 8.51 -1.06
CA TRP A 71 -20.97 8.30 -2.48
C TRP A 71 -21.85 9.15 -3.36
N LYS A 72 -21.23 9.84 -4.30
CA LYS A 72 -21.94 10.54 -5.37
C LYS A 72 -22.19 9.57 -6.52
N LEU A 73 -23.45 9.34 -6.86
CA LEU A 73 -23.84 8.48 -7.96
C LEU A 73 -24.23 9.29 -9.18
N ASP A 74 -23.63 9.03 -10.32
CA ASP A 74 -24.12 9.50 -11.62
C ASP A 74 -24.91 8.36 -12.27
N ALA A 75 -26.23 8.42 -12.11
CA ALA A 75 -27.15 7.40 -12.61
C ALA A 75 -27.27 7.37 -14.14
N ALA A 76 -26.89 8.44 -14.84
CA ALA A 76 -26.95 8.53 -16.29
C ALA A 76 -25.69 8.04 -16.99
N ALA A 77 -24.60 7.91 -16.25
CA ALA A 77 -23.31 7.46 -16.79
C ALA A 77 -23.34 5.96 -17.17
N ASP A 78 -22.41 5.55 -17.99
CA ASP A 78 -22.20 4.18 -18.48
C ASP A 78 -23.49 3.52 -19.04
N GLY A 79 -24.23 4.29 -19.86
CA GLY A 79 -25.45 3.80 -20.50
C GLY A 79 -26.60 3.52 -19.51
N GLY A 80 -26.64 4.22 -18.38
CA GLY A 80 -27.67 4.11 -17.35
C GLY A 80 -27.39 3.04 -16.27
N LYS A 81 -26.19 2.45 -16.25
CA LYS A 81 -25.80 1.53 -15.17
C LYS A 81 -25.44 2.26 -13.88
N GLY A 82 -25.12 3.56 -13.99
CA GLY A 82 -24.68 4.38 -12.89
C GLY A 82 -23.22 4.13 -12.51
N VAL A 83 -22.53 5.18 -12.07
CA VAL A 83 -21.14 5.11 -11.59
C VAL A 83 -20.99 5.91 -10.31
N ILE A 84 -20.00 5.54 -9.50
CA ILE A 84 -19.59 6.29 -8.32
C ILE A 84 -18.59 7.36 -8.76
N VAL A 85 -18.89 8.62 -8.46
CA VAL A 85 -18.00 9.75 -8.74
C VAL A 85 -17.10 9.99 -7.53
N PRO A 86 -15.76 9.95 -7.69
CA PRO A 86 -14.84 10.26 -6.60
C PRO A 86 -15.02 11.67 -6.06
N HIS A 87 -14.74 11.84 -4.76
CA HIS A 87 -14.63 13.15 -4.16
C HIS A 87 -13.27 13.75 -4.49
N ASP A 88 -13.25 15.05 -4.78
CA ASP A 88 -12.00 15.80 -4.84
C ASP A 88 -11.62 16.27 -3.43
N VAL A 89 -10.41 15.86 -2.98
CA VAL A 89 -9.83 16.31 -1.73
C VAL A 89 -8.43 16.85 -2.04
N ASP A 90 -8.31 18.17 -2.13
CA ASP A 90 -7.05 18.86 -2.48
C ASP A 90 -6.43 18.37 -3.81
N GLY A 91 -7.25 18.13 -4.83
CA GLY A 91 -6.83 17.66 -6.15
C GLY A 91 -6.54 16.15 -6.21
N ILE A 92 -6.90 15.40 -5.18
CA ILE A 92 -6.81 13.95 -5.12
C ILE A 92 -8.22 13.36 -5.23
N GLN A 93 -8.42 12.43 -6.15
CA GLN A 93 -9.69 11.72 -6.26
C GLN A 93 -9.81 10.66 -5.16
N PHE A 94 -10.72 10.85 -4.23
CA PHE A 94 -10.86 10.05 -3.02
C PHE A 94 -12.13 9.20 -3.03
N ILE A 95 -11.99 7.91 -2.71
CA ILE A 95 -13.10 6.97 -2.44
C ILE A 95 -12.74 6.16 -1.20
N THR A 96 -13.72 5.88 -0.36
CA THR A 96 -13.61 4.91 0.74
C THR A 96 -14.78 3.93 0.72
N LEU A 97 -14.48 2.67 1.01
CA LEU A 97 -15.51 1.63 1.20
C LEU A 97 -16.41 1.91 2.41
N ALA A 98 -15.90 2.65 3.40
CA ALA A 98 -16.69 3.03 4.58
C ALA A 98 -17.96 3.80 4.22
N SER A 99 -17.95 4.56 3.13
CA SER A 99 -19.12 5.31 2.66
C SER A 99 -20.27 4.40 2.21
N HIS A 100 -19.98 3.20 1.74
CA HIS A 100 -20.98 2.22 1.30
C HIS A 100 -21.78 1.67 2.49
N PHE A 101 -21.11 1.48 3.62
CA PHE A 101 -21.68 0.83 4.78
C PHE A 101 -22.45 1.79 5.70
N GLY A 102 -22.40 3.11 5.43
CA GLY A 102 -23.09 4.13 6.19
C GLY A 102 -22.68 4.12 7.67
N GLN A 103 -23.64 4.38 8.56
CA GLN A 103 -23.41 4.38 10.02
C GLN A 103 -23.46 2.98 10.65
N ALA A 104 -23.75 1.93 9.88
CA ALA A 104 -23.75 0.57 10.41
C ALA A 104 -22.31 0.12 10.70
N PRO A 105 -22.02 -0.41 11.92
CA PRO A 105 -20.69 -0.89 12.22
C PRO A 105 -20.26 -1.97 11.22
N ALA A 106 -19.15 -1.74 10.52
CA ALA A 106 -18.62 -2.67 9.50
C ALA A 106 -18.38 -4.10 10.05
N VAL A 107 -18.21 -4.22 11.37
CA VAL A 107 -18.09 -5.49 12.10
C VAL A 107 -19.33 -6.37 11.95
N LEU A 108 -20.52 -5.78 11.71
CA LEU A 108 -21.78 -6.52 11.55
C LEU A 108 -21.98 -7.09 10.15
N TRP A 109 -21.14 -6.70 9.19
CA TRP A 109 -21.26 -7.18 7.81
C TRP A 109 -20.57 -8.53 7.65
N LYS A 110 -21.24 -9.43 6.94
CA LYS A 110 -20.64 -10.71 6.55
C LYS A 110 -19.46 -10.46 5.61
N GLU A 111 -18.44 -11.30 5.70
CA GLU A 111 -17.21 -11.17 4.90
C GLU A 111 -17.50 -11.16 3.39
N GLU A 112 -18.48 -11.94 2.94
CA GLU A 112 -18.90 -11.98 1.53
C GLU A 112 -19.41 -10.62 1.02
N GLY A 113 -20.18 -9.88 1.82
CA GLY A 113 -20.66 -8.55 1.47
C GLY A 113 -19.56 -7.52 1.36
N LYS A 114 -18.56 -7.60 2.23
CA LYS A 114 -17.37 -6.74 2.17
C LYS A 114 -16.54 -7.01 0.91
N ILE A 115 -16.33 -8.29 0.61
CA ILE A 115 -15.63 -8.73 -0.60
C ILE A 115 -16.35 -8.27 -1.86
N ASP A 116 -17.69 -8.38 -1.90
CA ASP A 116 -18.47 -7.97 -3.06
C ASP A 116 -18.41 -6.45 -3.28
N ALA A 117 -18.49 -5.65 -2.23
CA ALA A 117 -18.35 -4.20 -2.31
C ALA A 117 -16.94 -3.80 -2.82
N ALA A 118 -15.90 -4.42 -2.29
CA ALA A 118 -14.53 -4.20 -2.77
C ALA A 118 -14.39 -4.58 -4.25
N ARG A 119 -14.95 -5.72 -4.66
CA ARG A 119 -14.95 -6.17 -6.06
C ARG A 119 -15.61 -5.14 -6.97
N GLN A 120 -16.77 -4.62 -6.62
CA GLN A 120 -17.48 -3.63 -7.42
C GLN A 120 -16.63 -2.37 -7.63
N LEU A 121 -16.02 -1.81 -6.58
CA LEU A 121 -15.16 -0.63 -6.69
C LEU A 121 -13.92 -0.86 -7.55
N LEU A 122 -13.36 -2.07 -7.52
CA LEU A 122 -12.16 -2.41 -8.28
C LEU A 122 -12.45 -2.71 -9.76
N GLN A 123 -13.66 -3.15 -10.09
CA GLN A 123 -14.06 -3.62 -11.43
C GLN A 123 -14.82 -2.58 -12.29
N GLY A 124 -14.73 -1.30 -11.96
CA GLY A 124 -15.14 -0.26 -12.89
C GLY A 124 -16.41 0.51 -12.54
N VAL A 125 -16.96 0.33 -11.34
CA VAL A 125 -18.12 1.14 -10.87
C VAL A 125 -17.69 2.58 -10.54
N VAL A 126 -16.38 2.82 -10.34
CA VAL A 126 -15.87 4.17 -10.03
C VAL A 126 -15.44 4.88 -11.31
N ALA A 127 -15.98 6.06 -11.54
CA ALA A 127 -15.61 6.93 -12.64
C ALA A 127 -14.35 7.73 -12.30
N TRP A 128 -13.22 7.03 -12.19
CA TRP A 128 -11.93 7.71 -12.06
C TRP A 128 -11.69 8.58 -13.29
N ALA A 129 -11.37 9.86 -13.08
CA ALA A 129 -10.86 10.67 -14.18
C ALA A 129 -9.47 10.15 -14.62
N ASP A 130 -8.87 10.84 -15.58
CA ASP A 130 -7.56 10.47 -16.12
C ASP A 130 -6.50 10.51 -15.02
N LEU A 131 -6.18 9.37 -14.43
CA LEU A 131 -5.19 9.22 -13.36
C LEU A 131 -3.85 8.70 -13.89
N ASP A 132 -2.76 9.19 -13.29
CA ASP A 132 -1.43 8.61 -13.47
C ASP A 132 -1.19 7.49 -12.46
N TRP A 133 -1.70 7.67 -11.21
CA TRP A 133 -1.59 6.70 -10.13
C TRP A 133 -2.92 6.51 -9.39
N LEU A 134 -3.19 5.27 -9.01
CA LEU A 134 -4.23 4.92 -8.04
C LEU A 134 -3.58 4.18 -6.87
N VAL A 135 -3.64 4.77 -5.69
CA VAL A 135 -3.10 4.20 -4.45
C VAL A 135 -4.24 3.53 -3.69
N LEU A 136 -4.07 2.26 -3.38
CA LEU A 136 -5.02 1.47 -2.61
C LEU A 136 -4.48 1.24 -1.20
N ASP A 137 -5.16 1.78 -0.20
CA ASP A 137 -4.96 1.43 1.20
C ASP A 137 -5.80 0.20 1.53
N THR A 138 -5.19 -0.80 2.15
CA THR A 138 -5.80 -2.12 2.25
C THR A 138 -5.95 -2.57 3.70
N PRO A 139 -6.88 -3.48 3.99
CA PRO A 139 -6.94 -4.13 5.30
C PRO A 139 -5.64 -4.90 5.59
N PRO A 140 -5.41 -5.31 6.85
CA PRO A 140 -4.29 -6.17 7.20
C PRO A 140 -4.28 -7.44 6.33
N SER A 141 -3.11 -7.81 5.81
CA SER A 141 -2.96 -8.87 4.78
C SER A 141 -3.26 -10.30 5.25
N SER A 142 -3.60 -10.50 6.52
CA SER A 142 -4.06 -11.79 7.03
C SER A 142 -5.56 -12.07 6.85
N SER A 143 -6.33 -11.09 6.34
CA SER A 143 -7.77 -11.23 6.14
C SER A 143 -8.12 -11.90 4.81
N GLY A 144 -9.27 -12.60 4.76
CA GLY A 144 -9.85 -13.10 3.53
C GLY A 144 -10.18 -11.99 2.53
N GLU A 145 -10.52 -10.80 3.04
CA GLU A 145 -10.75 -9.57 2.27
C GLU A 145 -9.53 -9.20 1.42
N MET A 146 -8.32 -9.29 2.02
CA MET A 146 -7.08 -8.97 1.29
C MET A 146 -6.78 -9.99 0.19
N GLN A 147 -7.08 -11.28 0.42
CA GLN A 147 -6.90 -12.31 -0.60
C GLN A 147 -7.83 -12.07 -1.80
N ALA A 148 -9.09 -11.75 -1.52
CA ALA A 148 -10.08 -11.43 -2.53
C ALA A 148 -9.71 -10.17 -3.32
N LEU A 149 -9.18 -9.15 -2.65
CA LEU A 149 -8.76 -7.90 -3.27
C LEU A 149 -7.73 -8.15 -4.37
N TYR A 150 -6.72 -8.99 -4.14
CA TYR A 150 -5.75 -9.36 -5.18
C TYR A 150 -6.36 -10.14 -6.34
N ASP A 151 -7.42 -10.89 -6.13
CA ASP A 151 -8.10 -11.63 -7.19
C ASP A 151 -8.95 -10.72 -8.11
N TYR A 152 -9.35 -9.55 -7.61
CA TYR A 152 -10.20 -8.61 -8.34
C TYR A 152 -9.45 -7.40 -8.92
N ILE A 153 -8.26 -7.07 -8.42
CA ILE A 153 -7.47 -5.97 -9.01
C ILE A 153 -6.93 -6.39 -10.36
N THR A 154 -7.44 -5.75 -11.40
CA THR A 154 -6.88 -5.90 -12.75
C THR A 154 -5.75 -4.90 -12.96
N ASP A 155 -4.72 -5.28 -13.73
CA ASP A 155 -3.62 -4.39 -14.12
C ASP A 155 -2.87 -3.76 -12.93
N LEU A 156 -2.66 -4.55 -11.88
CA LEU A 156 -1.87 -4.10 -10.73
C LEU A 156 -0.43 -3.82 -11.16
N HIS A 157 0.02 -2.58 -10.94
CA HIS A 157 1.41 -2.21 -11.20
C HIS A 157 2.37 -2.84 -10.20
N GLY A 158 2.00 -2.83 -8.92
CA GLY A 158 2.76 -3.54 -7.89
C GLY A 158 2.32 -3.22 -6.48
N VAL A 159 2.88 -3.96 -5.54
CA VAL A 159 2.66 -3.80 -4.10
C VAL A 159 3.82 -3.04 -3.48
N VAL A 160 3.51 -2.02 -2.71
CA VAL A 160 4.44 -1.36 -1.78
C VAL A 160 4.25 -2.01 -0.41
N LEU A 161 5.27 -2.70 0.06
CA LEU A 161 5.27 -3.35 1.36
C LEU A 161 5.67 -2.35 2.45
N VAL A 162 4.86 -2.26 3.51
CA VAL A 162 5.18 -1.46 4.69
C VAL A 162 5.68 -2.38 5.79
N PHE A 163 6.84 -2.07 6.30
CA PHE A 163 7.56 -2.85 7.29
C PHE A 163 7.97 -1.97 8.47
N GLN A 164 7.77 -2.46 9.68
CA GLN A 164 8.33 -1.87 10.89
C GLN A 164 9.40 -2.82 11.43
N PRO A 165 10.64 -2.38 11.69
CA PRO A 165 11.76 -3.26 12.03
C PRO A 165 11.69 -3.74 13.48
N THR A 166 10.72 -4.63 13.78
CA THR A 166 10.58 -5.26 15.10
C THR A 166 11.05 -6.70 15.08
N ASP A 167 11.33 -7.29 16.25
CA ASP A 167 11.78 -8.69 16.38
C ASP A 167 10.89 -9.73 15.70
N MET A 168 9.59 -9.45 15.57
CA MET A 168 8.65 -10.36 14.91
C MET A 168 8.53 -10.12 13.41
N ALA A 169 9.02 -8.99 12.93
CA ALA A 169 8.70 -8.50 11.60
C ALA A 169 9.36 -9.29 10.47
N ALA A 170 10.53 -9.90 10.68
CA ALA A 170 11.20 -10.70 9.65
C ALA A 170 10.36 -11.92 9.23
N ALA A 171 9.80 -12.64 10.22
CA ALA A 171 8.94 -13.80 9.92
C ALA A 171 7.66 -13.38 9.18
N ASP A 172 7.10 -12.24 9.57
CA ASP A 172 5.90 -11.68 8.93
C ASP A 172 6.20 -11.21 7.50
N LEU A 173 7.36 -10.59 7.27
CA LEU A 173 7.80 -10.22 5.93
C LEU A 173 7.94 -11.45 5.03
N LEU A 174 8.59 -12.51 5.50
CA LEU A 174 8.75 -13.74 4.73
C LEU A 174 7.41 -14.40 4.39
N ARG A 175 6.44 -14.40 5.31
CA ARG A 175 5.08 -14.89 5.05
C ARG A 175 4.37 -14.03 3.99
N THR A 176 4.54 -12.70 4.05
CA THR A 176 3.98 -11.79 3.03
C THR A 176 4.57 -12.10 1.67
N LEU A 177 5.88 -12.26 1.59
CA LEU A 177 6.56 -12.58 0.34
C LEU A 177 6.12 -13.93 -0.24
N ASP A 178 5.94 -14.95 0.60
CA ASP A 178 5.41 -16.25 0.17
C ASP A 178 3.97 -16.15 -0.36
N PHE A 179 3.13 -15.39 0.31
CA PHE A 179 1.77 -15.13 -0.14
C PHE A 179 1.74 -14.39 -1.48
N LEU A 180 2.49 -13.30 -1.61
CA LEU A 180 2.56 -12.53 -2.86
C LEU A 180 3.13 -13.37 -4.02
N LYS A 181 4.11 -14.22 -3.73
CA LYS A 181 4.64 -15.19 -4.68
C LYS A 181 3.55 -16.18 -5.14
N PHE A 182 2.82 -16.76 -4.18
CA PHE A 182 1.73 -17.70 -4.48
C PHE A 182 0.67 -17.07 -5.39
N LYS A 183 0.29 -15.83 -5.10
CA LYS A 183 -0.65 -15.05 -5.91
C LYS A 183 -0.02 -14.45 -7.18
N LYS A 184 1.28 -14.62 -7.41
CA LYS A 184 2.05 -14.01 -8.53
C LYS A 184 1.89 -12.50 -8.60
N VAL A 185 1.79 -11.86 -7.46
CA VAL A 185 1.60 -10.41 -7.34
C VAL A 185 2.95 -9.70 -7.54
N PRO A 186 3.04 -8.67 -8.39
CA PRO A 186 4.26 -7.89 -8.56
C PRO A 186 4.54 -7.06 -7.30
N ILE A 187 5.80 -7.06 -6.85
CA ILE A 187 6.27 -6.27 -5.70
C ILE A 187 7.03 -5.07 -6.26
N LEU A 188 6.57 -3.87 -5.96
CA LEU A 188 7.21 -2.63 -6.38
C LEU A 188 8.39 -2.28 -5.46
N GLY A 189 8.23 -2.49 -4.16
CA GLY A 189 9.30 -2.29 -3.21
C GLY A 189 8.85 -2.34 -1.76
N LEU A 190 9.77 -2.02 -0.87
CA LEU A 190 9.58 -2.03 0.57
C LEU A 190 9.86 -0.63 1.14
N ILE A 191 8.99 -0.15 2.02
CA ILE A 191 9.19 1.04 2.86
C ILE A 191 9.31 0.58 4.30
N THR A 192 10.40 0.97 4.96
CA THR A 192 10.54 0.77 6.40
C THR A 192 9.95 1.97 7.12
N ASN A 193 8.83 1.77 7.80
CA ASN A 193 8.18 2.82 8.58
C ASN A 193 8.60 2.75 10.05
N MET A 194 8.72 3.90 10.70
CA MET A 194 9.25 4.04 12.06
C MET A 194 10.63 3.36 12.19
N ALA A 195 11.46 3.50 11.16
CA ALA A 195 12.73 2.80 11.03
C ALA A 195 13.73 3.21 12.10
N TYR A 196 13.80 4.50 12.39
CA TYR A 196 14.69 5.10 13.38
C TYR A 196 14.02 6.32 14.01
N ALA A 197 14.56 6.78 15.14
CA ALA A 197 14.23 8.07 15.73
C ALA A 197 15.49 8.95 15.81
N LEU A 198 15.31 10.23 16.07
CA LEU A 198 16.40 11.18 16.28
C LEU A 198 16.50 11.54 17.76
N SER A 199 17.70 11.50 18.31
CA SER A 199 18.00 12.06 19.64
C SER A 199 17.88 13.58 19.63
N PRO A 200 17.80 14.26 20.77
CA PRO A 200 17.84 15.72 20.83
C PRO A 200 19.08 16.35 20.18
N LEU A 201 20.15 15.60 20.02
CA LEU A 201 21.40 15.99 19.35
C LEU A 201 21.38 15.69 17.84
N GLY A 202 20.27 15.16 17.30
CA GLY A 202 20.14 14.80 15.88
C GLY A 202 20.77 13.44 15.50
N GLU A 203 21.22 12.64 16.47
CA GLU A 203 21.77 11.33 16.21
C GLU A 203 20.67 10.30 15.98
N ARG A 204 20.86 9.43 15.00
CA ARG A 204 19.92 8.33 14.73
C ARG A 204 20.05 7.21 15.75
N PHE A 205 18.94 6.75 16.27
CA PHE A 205 18.86 5.50 17.02
C PHE A 205 17.65 4.69 16.57
N TRP A 206 17.70 3.38 16.78
CA TRP A 206 16.71 2.44 16.23
C TRP A 206 15.93 1.80 17.37
N PRO A 207 14.79 2.39 17.80
CA PRO A 207 14.05 1.95 18.98
C PRO A 207 13.44 0.56 18.84
N PHE A 208 13.24 0.10 17.60
CA PHE A 208 12.58 -1.17 17.29
C PHE A 208 13.46 -2.16 16.55
N LEU A 209 14.68 -1.76 16.18
CA LEU A 209 15.54 -2.59 15.35
C LEU A 209 15.94 -3.88 16.06
N SER A 210 15.54 -5.01 15.48
CA SER A 210 16.11 -6.29 15.84
C SER A 210 17.46 -6.47 15.18
N PRO A 211 18.52 -6.78 15.94
CA PRO A 211 19.84 -7.08 15.38
C PRO A 211 19.84 -8.33 14.49
N GLU A 212 18.76 -9.10 14.48
CA GLU A 212 18.59 -10.29 13.66
C GLU A 212 18.00 -10.00 12.26
N VAL A 213 17.55 -8.75 11.99
CA VAL A 213 16.87 -8.38 10.76
C VAL A 213 17.76 -7.50 9.90
N ASP A 214 18.38 -8.09 8.91
CA ASP A 214 19.08 -7.36 7.84
C ASP A 214 18.15 -7.18 6.63
N LEU A 215 17.48 -6.03 6.59
CA LEU A 215 16.53 -5.71 5.52
C LEU A 215 17.20 -5.48 4.16
N GLU A 216 18.37 -4.86 4.15
CA GLU A 216 19.11 -4.64 2.90
C GLU A 216 19.47 -5.98 2.27
N GLN A 217 19.91 -6.93 3.10
CA GLN A 217 20.22 -8.26 2.66
C GLN A 217 18.97 -8.98 2.14
N ILE A 218 17.83 -8.90 2.84
CA ILE A 218 16.57 -9.49 2.39
C ILE A 218 16.14 -8.88 1.05
N CYS A 219 16.16 -7.56 0.93
CA CYS A 219 15.82 -6.86 -0.32
C CYS A 219 16.72 -7.30 -1.47
N LYS A 220 18.03 -7.37 -1.25
CA LYS A 220 19.01 -7.83 -2.23
C LYS A 220 18.76 -9.27 -2.67
N GLU A 221 18.45 -10.16 -1.73
CA GLU A 221 18.20 -11.57 -2.01
C GLU A 221 16.98 -11.80 -2.89
N PHE A 222 15.91 -11.09 -2.62
CA PHE A 222 14.67 -11.23 -3.38
C PHE A 222 14.58 -10.27 -4.57
N GLY A 223 15.60 -9.41 -4.78
CA GLY A 223 15.59 -8.41 -5.84
C GLY A 223 14.54 -7.31 -5.62
N ILE A 224 14.11 -7.10 -4.37
CA ILE A 224 13.11 -6.10 -4.00
C ILE A 224 13.82 -4.78 -3.74
N THR A 225 13.30 -3.68 -4.27
CA THR A 225 13.83 -2.34 -4.02
C THR A 225 13.46 -1.87 -2.62
N LEU A 226 14.44 -1.46 -1.80
CA LEU A 226 14.19 -0.68 -0.61
C LEU A 226 13.89 0.77 -1.05
N LEU A 227 12.60 1.15 -1.02
CA LEU A 227 12.13 2.46 -1.48
C LEU A 227 12.58 3.59 -0.55
N GLY A 228 12.60 3.33 0.75
CA GLY A 228 13.08 4.28 1.74
C GLY A 228 12.78 3.89 3.18
N GLU A 229 13.34 4.68 4.09
CA GLU A 229 13.17 4.57 5.53
C GLU A 229 12.51 5.82 6.08
N ILE A 230 11.39 5.64 6.76
CA ILE A 230 10.63 6.74 7.37
C ILE A 230 10.94 6.78 8.87
N PRO A 231 11.39 7.92 9.41
CA PRO A 231 11.68 8.03 10.83
C PRO A 231 10.42 8.06 11.70
N LEU A 232 10.59 7.68 12.95
CA LEU A 232 9.64 7.96 14.01
C LEU A 232 9.89 9.39 14.52
N THR A 233 9.11 10.34 14.04
CA THR A 233 9.26 11.77 14.38
C THR A 233 7.90 12.47 14.34
N PRO A 234 7.67 13.48 15.21
CA PRO A 234 6.51 14.37 15.08
C PRO A 234 6.69 15.43 13.98
N ASP A 235 7.89 15.60 13.42
CA ASP A 235 8.16 16.58 12.37
C ASP A 235 7.56 16.14 11.03
N ARG A 236 6.40 16.72 10.73
CA ARG A 236 5.66 16.44 9.48
C ARG A 236 6.47 16.80 8.23
N LYS A 237 7.22 17.88 8.25
CA LYS A 237 8.01 18.31 7.08
C LYS A 237 9.10 17.31 6.75
N PHE A 238 9.71 16.73 7.78
CA PHE A 238 10.72 15.68 7.58
C PHE A 238 10.10 14.43 6.94
N ILE A 239 8.92 14.02 7.43
CA ILE A 239 8.17 12.90 6.87
C ILE A 239 7.78 13.20 5.41
N GLU A 240 7.23 14.36 5.12
CA GLU A 240 6.86 14.79 3.77
C GLU A 240 8.04 14.72 2.81
N HIS A 241 9.19 15.26 3.21
CA HIS A 241 10.41 15.22 2.39
C HIS A 241 10.87 13.78 2.10
N ALA A 242 10.82 12.89 3.09
CA ALA A 242 11.16 11.49 2.91
C ALA A 242 10.22 10.81 1.89
N PHE A 243 8.92 11.09 1.96
CA PHE A 243 7.96 10.55 0.98
C PHE A 243 8.10 11.18 -0.40
N ASP A 244 8.47 12.47 -0.51
CA ASP A 244 8.75 13.10 -1.81
C ASP A 244 9.95 12.44 -2.50
N GLN A 245 10.98 12.07 -1.74
CA GLN A 245 12.11 11.30 -2.28
C GLN A 245 11.72 9.88 -2.73
N ILE A 246 10.81 9.23 -2.02
CA ILE A 246 10.29 7.92 -2.43
C ILE A 246 9.44 8.05 -3.69
N ALA A 247 8.50 8.99 -3.70
CA ALA A 247 7.58 9.22 -4.80
C ALA A 247 8.29 9.60 -6.09
N SER A 248 9.34 10.43 -6.02
CA SER A 248 10.12 10.85 -7.20
C SER A 248 10.82 9.69 -7.92
N ARG A 249 11.13 8.61 -7.21
CA ARG A 249 11.80 7.42 -7.75
C ARG A 249 10.82 6.30 -8.15
N LEU A 250 9.57 6.39 -7.70
CA LEU A 250 8.61 5.31 -7.86
C LEU A 250 8.31 4.99 -9.35
N ASP A 251 8.42 5.99 -10.22
CA ASP A 251 8.22 5.86 -11.68
C ASP A 251 9.30 5.01 -12.36
N GLU A 252 10.49 4.94 -11.77
CA GLU A 252 11.65 4.24 -12.31
C GLU A 252 11.78 2.80 -11.80
N VAL A 253 11.08 2.48 -10.70
CA VAL A 253 11.19 1.16 -10.08
C VAL A 253 10.46 0.11 -10.91
N LYS A 254 11.17 -0.97 -11.22
CA LYS A 254 10.58 -2.12 -11.91
C LYS A 254 10.03 -3.12 -10.90
N PRO A 255 8.74 -3.48 -11.00
CA PRO A 255 8.15 -4.48 -10.11
C PRO A 255 8.79 -5.86 -10.30
N VAL A 256 8.90 -6.61 -9.21
CA VAL A 256 9.46 -7.96 -9.20
C VAL A 256 8.37 -8.98 -8.87
N ILE A 257 8.28 -10.04 -9.68
CA ILE A 257 7.45 -11.22 -9.37
C ILE A 257 8.38 -12.32 -8.86
N LEU A 258 8.18 -12.74 -7.62
CA LEU A 258 8.98 -13.79 -7.01
C LEU A 258 8.69 -15.15 -7.65
N LYS A 259 9.74 -15.84 -8.09
CA LYS A 259 9.63 -17.14 -8.80
C LYS A 259 10.03 -18.31 -7.94
N GLU A 260 11.01 -18.12 -7.07
CA GLU A 260 11.59 -19.20 -6.26
C GLU A 260 10.93 -19.32 -4.89
N ASP A 261 10.96 -20.54 -4.36
CA ASP A 261 10.55 -20.83 -2.98
C ASP A 261 11.49 -20.15 -2.00
N ILE A 262 10.91 -19.27 -1.16
CA ILE A 262 11.66 -18.43 -0.22
C ILE A 262 12.42 -19.28 0.77
N ALA A 263 11.81 -20.34 1.31
CA ALA A 263 12.45 -21.25 2.25
C ALA A 263 13.61 -22.00 1.58
N LYS A 264 13.46 -22.49 0.35
CA LYS A 264 14.51 -23.17 -0.42
C LYS A 264 15.68 -22.23 -0.73
N ARG A 265 15.39 -20.97 -1.04
CA ARG A 265 16.42 -19.96 -1.35
C ARG A 265 17.26 -19.66 -0.12
N LEU A 266 16.61 -19.35 1.01
CA LEU A 266 17.31 -19.10 2.28
C LEU A 266 18.13 -20.33 2.76
N PHE A 267 17.63 -21.53 2.50
CA PHE A 267 18.34 -22.76 2.86
C PHE A 267 19.58 -22.98 1.99
N ARG A 268 19.52 -22.78 0.67
CA ARG A 268 20.68 -22.90 -0.24
C ARG A 268 21.83 -21.97 0.11
N GLU A 269 21.50 -20.76 0.56
CA GLU A 269 22.49 -19.74 0.88
C GLU A 269 23.09 -19.88 2.29
N GLY A 270 22.81 -20.99 2.99
CA GLY A 270 23.38 -21.27 4.30
C GLY A 270 22.90 -20.38 5.43
N LYS A 271 21.85 -19.57 5.19
CA LYS A 271 21.32 -18.58 6.13
C LYS A 271 20.43 -19.20 7.20
N ARG A 272 20.96 -20.24 7.86
CA ARG A 272 20.27 -20.96 8.94
C ARG A 272 19.78 -20.07 10.09
N LYS A 273 20.39 -18.89 10.32
CA LYS A 273 19.97 -17.99 11.40
C LYS A 273 18.58 -17.37 11.12
N LEU A 274 18.33 -16.86 9.92
CA LEU A 274 17.03 -16.32 9.51
C LEU A 274 15.93 -17.40 9.53
N LEU A 275 16.25 -18.60 9.04
CA LEU A 275 15.32 -19.75 9.08
C LEU A 275 15.06 -20.23 10.52
N LYS A 276 16.06 -20.23 11.41
CA LYS A 276 15.86 -20.62 12.81
C LYS A 276 15.00 -19.61 13.57
N ALA A 277 15.17 -18.31 13.33
CA ALA A 277 14.31 -17.28 13.90
C ALA A 277 12.85 -17.41 13.40
N ALA A 278 12.66 -17.63 12.09
CA ALA A 278 11.35 -17.87 11.51
C ALA A 278 10.70 -19.19 11.98
N ALA A 279 11.47 -20.30 12.02
CA ALA A 279 10.96 -21.64 12.38
C ALA A 279 10.63 -21.78 13.88
N ARG A 280 11.42 -21.21 14.78
CA ARG A 280 11.12 -21.24 16.22
C ARG A 280 9.79 -20.58 16.57
N ARG A 281 9.33 -19.62 15.77
CA ARG A 281 8.09 -18.88 16.01
C ARG A 281 6.88 -19.50 15.31
N LEU A 282 7.08 -20.23 14.19
CA LEU A 282 6.03 -21.01 13.56
C LEU A 282 5.58 -22.17 14.46
N SER A 283 6.51 -22.80 15.20
CA SER A 283 6.17 -23.87 16.14
C SER A 283 5.44 -23.37 17.40
N HIS A 284 5.69 -22.15 17.85
CA HIS A 284 4.95 -21.54 18.97
C HIS A 284 3.55 -21.03 18.62
N ALA A 285 3.30 -20.68 17.36
CA ALA A 285 1.98 -20.25 16.91
C ALA A 285 1.00 -21.41 16.66
N GLN A 286 1.52 -22.64 16.47
CA GLN A 286 0.70 -23.85 16.33
C GLN A 286 0.36 -24.54 17.66
N GLN A 287 0.90 -24.07 18.79
CA GLN A 287 0.65 -24.60 20.12
C GLN A 287 -0.26 -23.69 20.99
N LYS A 288 -0.80 -22.64 20.44
CA LYS A 288 -1.86 -21.80 21.00
C LYS A 288 -3.10 -21.84 20.14
#